data_97c691b5b1af05685dd5457db20a451d
#
_entry.id   97c691b5b1af05685dd5457db20a451d
#
_cell.length_a   1.000
_cell.length_b   1.000
_cell.length_c   1.000
_cell.angle_alpha   90.00
_cell.angle_beta   90.00
_cell.angle_gamma   90.00
#
_symmetry.space_group_name_H-M   'P 1'
#
loop_
_entity.id
_entity.type
_entity.pdbx_description
1 polymer ?
#
loop_
_entity_poly.entity_id
_entity_poly.type
_entity_poly.pdbx_seq_one_letter_code
_entity_poly.pdbx_strand_id
1 'polypeptide(L)'
;MPLMLYLDTRVKGTKINNTTGKAVVMKHKEYVTGVVTGVLAATLAAGGLNYVHQNQSGSVLADSAHVEKVEYLEKLIDQEYLGDVDQDKLAEGIYAGLIYGLGDVYSRYYTAEEYAQETATTDGSYVGIGVSIQKNKNGGVQIAECYEGGSGKKAGLIVGDVITAIDDTDVTDMELSEVVSLIKENKDKNIVLTVQREDEETPLQITVEVTDVELPAVFSEMLDDETGYIQITQFTGVAPQQYKDAFVDLKQKGMQKLVVDLRDNPGGLLTSVCEILRDILPEGLIVYTEDKDGNREEETCDGKNELHMPLAVLVNESSASASEIFAGAVQDYGIGKIVGTTTYGKGVVQELRQLRDGSAV
;
A
#
# COMPACT_ATOMS: atom_id res chain seq x y z
N MET A 1 18.92 -10.82 -15.06
CA MET A 1 17.62 -10.88 -15.74
C MET A 1 16.63 -10.30 -14.74
N PRO A 2 15.91 -9.23 -15.06
CA PRO A 2 14.99 -8.63 -14.12
C PRO A 2 13.90 -9.65 -13.77
N LEU A 3 13.49 -9.65 -12.50
CA LEU A 3 12.27 -10.31 -12.03
C LEU A 3 11.09 -9.55 -12.65
N MET A 4 10.93 -9.70 -13.94
CA MET A 4 9.81 -9.11 -14.66
C MET A 4 8.65 -10.08 -14.57
N LEU A 5 7.67 -9.65 -13.94
CA LEU A 5 6.37 -10.26 -13.86
C LEU A 5 5.46 -9.57 -14.90
N TYR A 6 4.59 -10.23 -15.70
CA TYR A 6 3.77 -9.63 -16.78
C TYR A 6 2.27 -9.91 -16.61
N LEU A 7 1.38 -8.96 -16.82
CA LEU A 7 -0.08 -9.13 -16.86
C LEU A 7 -0.58 -9.31 -18.31
N ASP A 8 -1.29 -10.36 -18.67
CA ASP A 8 -2.02 -10.49 -19.94
C ASP A 8 -3.54 -10.52 -19.66
N THR A 9 -4.21 -9.45 -19.95
CA THR A 9 -5.66 -9.30 -19.78
C THR A 9 -6.43 -9.95 -20.93
N ARG A 10 -6.08 -11.18 -21.35
CA ARG A 10 -6.87 -11.87 -22.34
C ARG A 10 -7.97 -12.70 -21.71
N VAL A 11 -9.13 -12.14 -21.63
CA VAL A 11 -10.37 -12.92 -21.55
C VAL A 11 -10.68 -13.48 -22.95
N LYS A 12 -11.10 -14.73 -23.03
CA LYS A 12 -11.47 -15.36 -24.31
C LYS A 12 -12.54 -14.53 -25.03
N GLY A 13 -12.17 -13.86 -26.10
CA GLY A 13 -13.16 -13.42 -27.05
C GLY A 13 -12.93 -12.11 -27.77
N THR A 14 -12.17 -11.17 -27.29
CA THR A 14 -12.07 -9.87 -27.94
C THR A 14 -10.62 -9.45 -28.15
N LYS A 15 -10.24 -9.26 -29.41
CA LYS A 15 -8.96 -8.64 -29.76
C LYS A 15 -9.01 -7.17 -29.41
N ILE A 16 -8.36 -6.78 -28.34
CA ILE A 16 -8.02 -5.37 -28.12
C ILE A 16 -6.93 -5.02 -29.12
N ASN A 17 -7.17 -4.01 -29.93
CA ASN A 17 -6.15 -3.48 -30.86
C ASN A 17 -4.97 -2.97 -30.04
N ASN A 18 -3.86 -3.61 -30.29
CA ASN A 18 -2.56 -3.41 -29.72
C ASN A 18 -2.14 -1.97 -29.50
N THR A 19 -1.85 -1.65 -28.25
CA THR A 19 -0.53 -1.13 -27.92
C THR A 19 -0.10 -1.75 -26.60
N THR A 20 0.65 -2.84 -26.73
CA THR A 20 1.63 -3.40 -25.78
C THR A 20 1.45 -3.14 -24.29
N GLY A 21 0.59 -3.87 -23.64
CA GLY A 21 0.67 -4.11 -22.21
C GLY A 21 0.51 -5.61 -21.95
N LYS A 22 1.49 -6.24 -21.37
CA LYS A 22 1.39 -7.62 -20.88
C LYS A 22 1.21 -7.55 -19.38
N ALA A 23 0.20 -8.19 -18.88
CA ALA A 23 -0.12 -8.20 -17.48
C ALA A 23 0.51 -9.38 -16.70
N VAL A 24 0.79 -9.25 -15.45
CA VAL A 24 1.67 -10.06 -14.60
C VAL A 24 1.00 -10.70 -13.39
N VAL A 25 1.48 -11.79 -12.95
CA VAL A 25 0.94 -12.75 -12.00
C VAL A 25 1.61 -12.91 -10.65
N MET A 26 0.88 -13.00 -9.57
CA MET A 26 1.40 -13.35 -8.24
C MET A 26 0.86 -14.63 -7.64
N LYS A 27 1.67 -15.34 -6.87
CA LYS A 27 1.35 -16.54 -6.09
C LYS A 27 1.01 -16.29 -4.62
N HIS A 28 -0.18 -16.69 -4.20
CA HIS A 28 -0.66 -16.48 -2.84
C HIS A 28 -0.38 -17.63 -1.85
N LYS A 29 0.14 -18.79 -2.28
CA LYS A 29 0.33 -19.96 -1.40
C LYS A 29 1.61 -20.00 -0.58
N GLU A 30 2.54 -19.11 -0.79
CA GLU A 30 3.86 -19.17 -0.13
C GLU A 30 3.96 -18.40 1.19
N TYR A 31 2.93 -17.63 1.58
CA TYR A 31 2.92 -16.95 2.87
C TYR A 31 2.96 -17.88 4.09
N VAL A 32 2.46 -19.10 3.96
CA VAL A 32 2.45 -20.07 5.05
C VAL A 32 3.70 -20.97 5.02
N THR A 33 4.36 -21.09 3.87
CA THR A 33 5.54 -21.96 3.69
C THR A 33 6.86 -21.28 4.06
N GLY A 34 6.92 -19.95 4.04
CA GLY A 34 8.13 -19.20 4.36
C GLY A 34 8.64 -19.39 5.80
N VAL A 35 7.75 -19.69 6.73
CA VAL A 35 8.11 -19.94 8.14
C VAL A 35 8.68 -21.35 8.34
N VAL A 36 8.32 -22.31 7.51
CA VAL A 36 8.78 -23.71 7.64
C VAL A 36 10.09 -23.96 6.87
N THR A 37 10.34 -23.24 5.80
CA THR A 37 11.56 -23.41 4.97
C THR A 37 12.81 -22.78 5.56
N GLY A 38 12.68 -21.78 6.45
CA GLY A 38 13.81 -21.16 7.12
C GLY A 38 14.63 -22.08 8.01
N VAL A 39 14.04 -23.18 8.49
CA VAL A 39 14.73 -24.16 9.35
C VAL A 39 15.46 -25.22 8.53
N LEU A 40 15.04 -25.50 7.30
CA LEU A 40 15.69 -26.48 6.41
C LEU A 40 16.89 -25.90 5.64
N ALA A 41 16.96 -24.60 5.43
CA ALA A 41 18.07 -23.96 4.72
C ALA A 41 19.37 -23.92 5.54
N ALA A 42 19.28 -23.95 6.87
CA ALA A 42 20.48 -23.93 7.74
C ALA A 42 21.27 -25.26 7.74
N THR A 43 20.62 -26.38 7.37
CA THR A 43 21.28 -27.69 7.32
C THR A 43 21.87 -28.02 5.95
N LEU A 44 21.53 -27.28 4.91
CA LEU A 44 22.10 -27.46 3.57
C LEU A 44 23.30 -26.56 3.29
N ALA A 45 23.53 -25.56 4.12
CA ALA A 45 24.67 -24.64 3.97
C ALA A 45 26.05 -25.33 4.20
N ALA A 46 26.10 -26.44 4.89
CA ALA A 46 27.34 -27.19 5.10
C ALA A 46 27.66 -28.21 3.97
N GLY A 47 26.65 -28.58 3.18
CA GLY A 47 26.83 -29.52 2.04
C GLY A 47 26.80 -28.86 0.66
N GLY A 48 26.39 -27.59 0.58
CA GLY A 48 26.08 -26.89 -0.68
C GLY A 48 27.24 -26.10 -1.30
N LEU A 49 28.38 -25.98 -0.64
CA LEU A 49 29.51 -25.23 -1.17
C LEU A 49 30.13 -25.82 -2.47
N ASN A 50 29.82 -27.05 -2.81
CA ASN A 50 30.26 -27.67 -4.07
C ASN A 50 29.22 -27.66 -5.20
N TYR A 51 27.93 -27.32 -4.94
CA TYR A 51 26.90 -27.30 -5.98
C TYR A 51 26.67 -25.92 -6.58
N VAL A 52 27.10 -24.85 -5.89
CA VAL A 52 26.96 -23.46 -6.35
C VAL A 52 27.94 -23.10 -7.47
N HIS A 53 28.92 -23.97 -7.77
CA HIS A 53 29.94 -23.66 -8.76
C HIS A 53 29.55 -23.92 -10.23
N GLN A 54 28.33 -24.34 -10.54
CA GLN A 54 27.95 -24.68 -11.92
C GLN A 54 26.86 -23.79 -12.56
N ASN A 55 26.22 -22.87 -11.82
CA ASN A 55 25.34 -21.87 -12.42
C ASN A 55 25.81 -20.46 -12.01
N GLN A 56 26.89 -19.99 -12.65
CA GLN A 56 27.41 -18.65 -12.45
C GLN A 56 26.56 -17.61 -13.20
N SER A 57 25.52 -17.12 -12.56
CA SER A 57 25.29 -15.69 -12.53
C SER A 57 26.22 -15.17 -11.40
N GLY A 58 27.36 -14.57 -11.75
CA GLY A 58 28.37 -14.23 -10.77
C GLY A 58 27.81 -13.26 -9.74
N SER A 59 27.78 -13.65 -8.47
CA SER A 59 27.47 -12.73 -7.38
C SER A 59 28.40 -11.53 -7.46
N VAL A 60 27.88 -10.32 -7.39
CA VAL A 60 28.69 -9.08 -7.35
C VAL A 60 29.73 -9.13 -6.23
N LEU A 61 29.37 -9.74 -5.09
CA LEU A 61 30.24 -9.89 -3.91
C LEU A 61 31.21 -11.08 -4.01
N ALA A 62 31.11 -11.91 -5.05
CA ALA A 62 32.07 -12.99 -5.30
C ALA A 62 33.36 -12.48 -5.96
N ASP A 63 33.34 -11.30 -6.58
CA ASP A 63 34.51 -10.64 -7.14
C ASP A 63 35.13 -9.74 -6.06
N SER A 64 36.37 -10.10 -5.63
CA SER A 64 37.10 -9.34 -4.60
C SER A 64 37.32 -7.88 -5.01
N ALA A 65 37.44 -7.58 -6.29
CA ALA A 65 37.63 -6.21 -6.77
C ALA A 65 36.41 -5.29 -6.44
N HIS A 66 35.21 -5.84 -6.43
CA HIS A 66 34.04 -5.09 -6.01
C HIS A 66 34.04 -4.82 -4.49
N VAL A 67 34.38 -5.83 -3.70
CA VAL A 67 34.48 -5.70 -2.24
C VAL A 67 35.56 -4.70 -1.87
N GLU A 68 36.78 -4.86 -2.44
CA GLU A 68 37.92 -3.94 -2.22
C GLU A 68 37.54 -2.48 -2.58
N LYS A 69 36.75 -2.29 -3.61
CA LYS A 69 36.27 -0.94 -4.00
C LYS A 69 35.31 -0.36 -2.97
N VAL A 70 34.40 -1.16 -2.41
CA VAL A 70 33.50 -0.71 -1.34
C VAL A 70 34.30 -0.33 -0.10
N GLU A 71 35.22 -1.19 0.35
CA GLU A 71 36.13 -0.92 1.47
C GLU A 71 36.99 0.34 1.27
N TYR A 72 37.42 0.59 0.03
CA TYR A 72 38.15 1.81 -0.29
C TYR A 72 37.29 3.05 -0.19
N LEU A 73 36.03 2.97 -0.65
CA LEU A 73 35.08 4.09 -0.54
C LEU A 73 34.75 4.40 0.91
N GLU A 74 34.57 3.38 1.76
CA GLU A 74 34.35 3.56 3.20
C GLU A 74 35.55 4.29 3.85
N LYS A 75 36.77 3.86 3.56
CA LYS A 75 37.99 4.53 4.04
C LYS A 75 38.11 5.97 3.55
N LEU A 76 37.73 6.25 2.31
CA LEU A 76 37.74 7.60 1.74
C LEU A 76 36.73 8.50 2.45
N ILE A 77 35.52 7.98 2.73
CA ILE A 77 34.49 8.70 3.49
C ILE A 77 35.01 9.02 4.90
N ASP A 78 35.57 8.03 5.59
CA ASP A 78 36.10 8.19 6.95
C ASP A 78 37.22 9.26 7.01
N GLN A 79 38.03 9.38 5.96
CA GLN A 79 39.18 10.31 5.89
C GLN A 79 38.83 11.72 5.44
N GLU A 80 37.85 11.87 4.53
CA GLU A 80 37.62 13.13 3.81
C GLU A 80 36.25 13.76 4.16
N TYR A 81 35.28 13.01 4.72
CA TYR A 81 33.98 13.57 5.02
C TYR A 81 34.00 14.38 6.31
N LEU A 82 33.46 15.60 6.28
CA LEU A 82 33.50 16.53 7.40
C LEU A 82 32.45 16.32 8.47
N GLY A 83 31.42 15.54 8.18
CA GLY A 83 30.31 15.26 9.10
C GLY A 83 30.48 13.94 9.83
N ASP A 84 29.59 13.66 10.77
CA ASP A 84 29.48 12.36 11.40
C ASP A 84 28.98 11.32 10.41
N VAL A 85 29.56 10.14 10.42
CA VAL A 85 29.20 9.02 9.55
C VAL A 85 28.32 8.04 10.31
N ASP A 86 27.11 7.87 9.83
CA ASP A 86 26.16 6.87 10.30
C ASP A 86 26.39 5.58 9.50
N GLN A 87 26.99 4.58 10.14
CA GLN A 87 27.35 3.31 9.49
C GLN A 87 26.12 2.51 9.06
N ASP A 88 25.02 2.59 9.80
CA ASP A 88 23.79 1.90 9.47
C ASP A 88 23.18 2.50 8.19
N LYS A 89 23.17 3.84 8.06
CA LYS A 89 22.74 4.50 6.83
C LYS A 89 23.62 4.19 5.61
N LEU A 90 24.93 4.00 5.81
CA LEU A 90 25.80 3.56 4.71
C LEU A 90 25.46 2.14 4.26
N ALA A 91 25.20 1.23 5.20
CA ALA A 91 24.79 -0.14 4.89
C ALA A 91 23.45 -0.17 4.13
N GLU A 92 22.44 0.59 4.59
CA GLU A 92 21.15 0.76 3.89
C GLU A 92 21.34 1.30 2.47
N GLY A 93 22.27 2.25 2.28
CA GLY A 93 22.63 2.77 0.97
C GLY A 93 23.22 1.72 0.02
N ILE A 94 23.99 0.77 0.52
CA ILE A 94 24.54 -0.36 -0.26
C ILE A 94 23.40 -1.28 -0.72
N TYR A 95 22.47 -1.63 0.16
CA TYR A 95 21.32 -2.49 -0.17
C TYR A 95 20.40 -1.84 -1.20
N ALA A 96 20.06 -0.57 -0.99
CA ALA A 96 19.29 0.22 -1.94
C ALA A 96 19.99 0.33 -3.30
N GLY A 97 21.32 0.56 -3.31
CA GLY A 97 22.13 0.64 -4.52
C GLY A 97 22.17 -0.66 -5.31
N LEU A 98 22.15 -1.82 -4.64
CA LEU A 98 22.11 -3.12 -5.29
C LEU A 98 20.81 -3.31 -6.10
N ILE A 99 19.68 -2.94 -5.53
CA ILE A 99 18.37 -3.03 -6.19
C ILE A 99 18.25 -1.95 -7.29
N TYR A 100 18.68 -0.73 -7.01
CA TYR A 100 18.74 0.34 -8.00
C TYR A 100 19.58 -0.02 -9.25
N GLY A 101 20.65 -0.81 -9.06
CA GLY A 101 21.51 -1.30 -10.14
C GLY A 101 20.82 -2.21 -11.15
N LEU A 102 19.60 -2.72 -10.87
CA LEU A 102 18.78 -3.47 -11.83
C LEU A 102 18.30 -2.58 -12.99
N GLY A 103 18.21 -1.25 -12.79
CA GLY A 103 17.64 -0.32 -13.77
C GLY A 103 16.14 -0.50 -13.96
N ASP A 104 15.47 -1.20 -13.07
CA ASP A 104 14.01 -1.40 -13.06
C ASP A 104 13.36 -0.34 -12.16
N VAL A 105 12.44 0.43 -12.74
CA VAL A 105 11.76 1.54 -12.03
C VAL A 105 10.76 1.07 -10.97
N TYR A 106 10.39 -0.22 -10.99
CA TYR A 106 9.40 -0.81 -10.10
C TYR A 106 10.02 -1.60 -8.96
N SER A 107 11.31 -1.98 -9.06
CA SER A 107 12.02 -2.68 -7.98
C SER A 107 12.62 -1.68 -7.02
N ARG A 108 12.32 -1.83 -5.73
CA ARG A 108 12.78 -0.94 -4.66
C ARG A 108 13.19 -1.73 -3.43
N TYR A 109 14.22 -1.24 -2.73
CA TYR A 109 14.54 -1.61 -1.37
C TYR A 109 13.83 -0.64 -0.41
N TYR A 110 13.36 -1.16 0.70
CA TYR A 110 12.73 -0.40 1.79
C TYR A 110 13.47 -0.72 3.09
N THR A 111 13.86 0.29 3.84
CA THR A 111 14.24 0.12 5.24
C THR A 111 13.06 -0.41 6.05
N ALA A 112 13.29 -0.90 7.26
CA ALA A 112 12.21 -1.39 8.13
C ALA A 112 11.14 -0.32 8.39
N GLU A 113 11.55 0.95 8.55
CA GLU A 113 10.64 2.07 8.75
C GLU A 113 9.84 2.39 7.48
N GLU A 114 10.51 2.49 6.31
CA GLU A 114 9.82 2.71 5.02
C GLU A 114 8.85 1.58 4.69
N TYR A 115 9.23 0.32 4.99
CA TYR A 115 8.34 -0.84 4.77
C TYR A 115 7.10 -0.78 5.66
N ALA A 116 7.26 -0.43 6.93
CA ALA A 116 6.11 -0.27 7.84
C ALA A 116 5.17 0.86 7.39
N GLN A 117 5.73 1.96 6.86
CA GLN A 117 4.94 3.06 6.31
C GLN A 117 4.23 2.67 5.01
N GLU A 118 4.91 1.98 4.10
CA GLU A 118 4.34 1.47 2.84
C GLU A 118 3.19 0.49 3.11
N THR A 119 3.40 -0.43 4.07
CA THR A 119 2.36 -1.40 4.49
C THR A 119 1.13 -0.69 5.05
N ALA A 120 1.31 0.27 5.95
CA ALA A 120 0.19 1.04 6.51
C ALA A 120 -0.59 1.79 5.42
N THR A 121 0.11 2.38 4.44
CA THR A 121 -0.51 3.06 3.30
C THR A 121 -1.30 2.08 2.44
N THR A 122 -0.73 0.91 2.19
CA THR A 122 -1.34 -0.14 1.36
C THR A 122 -2.53 -0.81 2.05
N ASP A 123 -2.44 -1.05 3.36
CA ASP A 123 -3.55 -1.57 4.16
C ASP A 123 -4.69 -0.55 4.27
N GLY A 124 -4.39 0.74 4.13
CA GLY A 124 -5.36 1.84 4.26
C GLY A 124 -5.82 2.04 5.70
N SER A 125 -5.01 1.60 6.67
CA SER A 125 -5.27 1.79 8.08
C SER A 125 -3.96 2.01 8.84
N TYR A 126 -4.06 2.68 9.97
CA TYR A 126 -2.93 2.89 10.87
C TYR A 126 -3.36 2.82 12.33
N VAL A 127 -2.45 2.45 13.20
CA VAL A 127 -2.68 2.49 14.65
C VAL A 127 -2.62 3.93 15.14
N GLY A 128 -3.69 4.42 15.77
CA GLY A 128 -3.76 5.78 16.25
C GLY A 128 -5.10 6.14 16.87
N ILE A 129 -5.37 7.43 16.92
CA ILE A 129 -6.60 8.01 17.51
C ILE A 129 -7.50 8.71 16.47
N GLY A 130 -7.17 8.60 15.20
CA GLY A 130 -7.99 9.17 14.11
C GLY A 130 -7.88 10.69 13.99
N VAL A 131 -6.68 11.24 14.16
CA VAL A 131 -6.39 12.66 13.95
C VAL A 131 -5.12 12.85 13.12
N SER A 132 -5.07 13.94 12.36
CA SER A 132 -3.84 14.47 11.77
C SER A 132 -3.25 15.52 12.71
N ILE A 133 -1.94 15.49 12.93
CA ILE A 133 -1.24 16.39 13.84
C ILE A 133 -0.13 17.17 13.14
N GLN A 134 0.16 18.35 13.64
CA GLN A 134 1.28 19.19 13.21
C GLN A 134 1.97 19.80 14.42
N LYS A 135 3.25 20.21 14.25
CA LYS A 135 3.99 20.87 15.31
C LYS A 135 3.33 22.22 15.65
N ASN A 136 3.06 22.46 16.93
CA ASN A 136 2.60 23.78 17.37
C ASN A 136 3.79 24.71 17.66
N LYS A 137 3.68 25.99 17.28
CA LYS A 137 4.76 26.98 17.46
C LYS A 137 5.07 27.28 18.92
N ASN A 138 4.13 27.05 19.80
CA ASN A 138 4.24 27.33 21.25
C ASN A 138 4.52 26.06 22.07
N GLY A 139 4.92 24.97 21.44
CA GLY A 139 5.12 23.65 22.05
C GLY A 139 3.92 22.73 21.92
N GLY A 140 4.17 21.41 22.01
CA GLY A 140 3.18 20.37 21.82
C GLY A 140 2.80 20.13 20.35
N VAL A 141 1.76 19.34 20.14
CA VAL A 141 1.27 18.98 18.82
C VAL A 141 -0.19 19.41 18.64
N GLN A 142 -0.46 20.15 17.54
CA GLN A 142 -1.77 20.65 17.23
C GLN A 142 -2.53 19.69 16.33
N ILE A 143 -3.80 19.46 16.62
CA ILE A 143 -4.70 18.70 15.76
C ILE A 143 -5.05 19.55 14.53
N ALA A 144 -4.65 19.06 13.36
CA ALA A 144 -4.93 19.67 12.05
C ALA A 144 -6.23 19.15 11.45
N GLU A 145 -6.59 17.87 11.74
CA GLU A 145 -7.81 17.24 11.24
C GLU A 145 -8.27 16.14 12.21
N CYS A 146 -9.58 15.95 12.30
CA CYS A 146 -10.20 14.81 13.01
C CYS A 146 -10.98 13.99 11.99
N TYR A 147 -10.57 12.73 11.80
CA TYR A 147 -11.23 11.83 10.85
C TYR A 147 -12.59 11.34 11.36
N GLU A 148 -13.56 11.22 10.46
CA GLU A 148 -14.87 10.64 10.78
C GLU A 148 -14.66 9.17 11.24
N GLY A 149 -15.42 8.79 12.26
CA GLY A 149 -15.26 7.45 12.86
C GLY A 149 -14.06 7.26 13.78
N GLY A 150 -13.07 8.15 13.77
CA GLY A 150 -11.91 8.09 14.66
C GLY A 150 -12.27 8.18 16.14
N SER A 151 -11.50 7.50 17.00
CA SER A 151 -11.70 7.51 18.46
C SER A 151 -11.49 8.89 19.06
N GLY A 152 -10.54 9.69 18.54
CA GLY A 152 -10.31 11.06 18.98
C GLY A 152 -11.52 11.97 18.76
N LYS A 153 -12.15 11.90 17.59
CA LYS A 153 -13.37 12.65 17.30
C LYS A 153 -14.53 12.23 18.20
N LYS A 154 -14.70 10.91 18.41
CA LYS A 154 -15.71 10.36 19.35
C LYS A 154 -15.47 10.80 20.78
N ALA A 155 -14.21 10.96 21.19
CA ALA A 155 -13.83 11.44 22.51
C ALA A 155 -13.98 12.97 22.69
N GLY A 156 -14.26 13.71 21.61
CA GLY A 156 -14.48 15.16 21.66
C GLY A 156 -13.25 16.01 21.34
N LEU A 157 -12.23 15.43 20.71
CA LEU A 157 -11.13 16.20 20.11
C LEU A 157 -11.66 17.00 18.91
N ILE A 158 -11.13 18.21 18.77
CA ILE A 158 -11.45 19.10 17.65
C ILE A 158 -10.20 19.66 16.98
N VAL A 159 -10.35 20.13 15.75
CA VAL A 159 -9.30 20.86 15.03
C VAL A 159 -8.89 22.10 15.84
N GLY A 160 -7.59 22.32 15.97
CA GLY A 160 -7.03 23.41 16.76
C GLY A 160 -6.60 23.02 18.17
N ASP A 161 -7.10 21.93 18.73
CA ASP A 161 -6.62 21.40 20.02
C ASP A 161 -5.11 21.18 19.99
N VAL A 162 -4.43 21.56 21.08
CA VAL A 162 -2.99 21.33 21.25
C VAL A 162 -2.76 20.30 22.35
N ILE A 163 -2.24 19.16 21.97
CA ILE A 163 -1.85 18.10 22.92
C ILE A 163 -0.51 18.47 23.53
N THR A 164 -0.46 18.58 24.86
CA THR A 164 0.73 18.94 25.63
C THR A 164 1.27 17.78 26.45
N ALA A 165 0.43 16.77 26.78
CA ALA A 165 0.89 15.54 27.41
C ALA A 165 0.04 14.34 26.97
N ILE A 166 0.63 13.15 27.03
CA ILE A 166 -0.02 11.85 26.83
C ILE A 166 0.24 11.04 28.10
N ASP A 167 -0.83 10.69 28.80
CA ASP A 167 -0.75 10.16 30.18
C ASP A 167 0.14 11.07 31.05
N ASP A 168 1.19 10.53 31.65
CA ASP A 168 2.14 11.29 32.48
C ASP A 168 3.34 11.85 31.69
N THR A 169 3.37 11.69 30.35
CA THR A 169 4.49 12.08 29.50
C THR A 169 4.23 13.44 28.85
N ASP A 170 5.05 14.43 29.16
CA ASP A 170 5.05 15.74 28.51
C ASP A 170 5.56 15.61 27.06
N VAL A 171 4.77 16.10 26.10
CA VAL A 171 5.10 16.04 24.67
C VAL A 171 5.39 17.42 24.05
N THR A 172 5.53 18.46 24.86
CA THR A 172 5.67 19.86 24.39
C THR A 172 6.90 20.07 23.52
N ASP A 173 8.00 19.41 23.84
CA ASP A 173 9.28 19.53 23.13
C ASP A 173 9.60 18.32 22.23
N MET A 174 8.73 17.30 22.21
CA MET A 174 8.93 16.08 21.40
C MET A 174 8.78 16.36 19.91
N GLU A 175 9.51 15.60 19.08
CA GLU A 175 9.27 15.57 17.65
C GLU A 175 7.98 14.82 17.30
N LEU A 176 7.36 15.16 16.14
CA LEU A 176 6.08 14.55 15.75
C LEU A 176 6.16 13.01 15.66
N SER A 177 7.28 12.48 15.16
CA SER A 177 7.52 11.04 15.06
C SER A 177 7.54 10.36 16.43
N GLU A 178 8.12 11.00 17.45
CA GLU A 178 8.16 10.48 18.82
C GLU A 178 6.75 10.44 19.43
N VAL A 179 5.96 11.50 19.22
CA VAL A 179 4.56 11.56 19.70
C VAL A 179 3.71 10.50 19.01
N VAL A 180 3.87 10.30 17.70
CA VAL A 180 3.17 9.25 16.95
C VAL A 180 3.57 7.86 17.46
N SER A 181 4.85 7.63 17.72
CA SER A 181 5.34 6.35 18.27
C SER A 181 4.75 6.08 19.66
N LEU A 182 4.74 7.08 20.54
CA LEU A 182 4.16 6.98 21.86
C LEU A 182 2.67 6.62 21.83
N ILE A 183 1.91 7.19 20.88
CA ILE A 183 0.50 6.82 20.67
C ILE A 183 0.41 5.36 20.18
N LYS A 184 1.18 4.97 19.16
CA LYS A 184 1.14 3.62 18.55
C LYS A 184 1.49 2.50 19.54
N GLU A 185 2.41 2.72 20.47
CA GLU A 185 2.79 1.76 21.52
C GLU A 185 1.62 1.42 22.47
N ASN A 186 0.60 2.25 22.48
CA ASN A 186 -0.60 2.05 23.29
C ASN A 186 -1.78 1.46 22.51
N LYS A 187 -1.51 0.72 21.41
CA LYS A 187 -2.56 0.01 20.66
C LYS A 187 -3.46 -0.81 21.59
N ASP A 188 -4.76 -0.72 21.34
CA ASP A 188 -5.84 -1.40 22.07
C ASP A 188 -5.94 -0.97 23.57
N LYS A 189 -5.42 0.22 23.90
CA LYS A 189 -5.52 0.82 25.23
C LYS A 189 -6.13 2.22 25.17
N ASN A 190 -6.63 2.67 26.29
CA ASN A 190 -6.99 4.07 26.49
C ASN A 190 -5.76 4.86 26.95
N ILE A 191 -5.58 6.04 26.36
CA ILE A 191 -4.61 7.05 26.80
C ILE A 191 -5.35 8.31 27.23
N VAL A 192 -4.77 9.07 28.13
CA VAL A 192 -5.32 10.37 28.57
C VAL A 192 -4.51 11.48 27.92
N LEU A 193 -5.15 12.28 27.08
CA LEU A 193 -4.53 13.44 26.45
C LEU A 193 -4.77 14.68 27.29
N THR A 194 -3.70 15.41 27.65
CA THR A 194 -3.81 16.77 28.17
C THR A 194 -3.84 17.72 26.99
N VAL A 195 -4.96 18.43 26.85
CA VAL A 195 -5.27 19.24 25.65
C VAL A 195 -5.49 20.69 26.06
N GLN A 196 -4.74 21.61 25.44
CA GLN A 196 -5.02 23.03 25.49
C GLN A 196 -5.95 23.40 24.33
N ARG A 197 -7.13 23.94 24.65
CA ARG A 197 -8.14 24.43 23.70
C ARG A 197 -8.25 25.95 23.80
N GLU A 198 -8.40 26.64 22.67
CA GLU A 198 -8.36 28.11 22.62
C GLU A 198 -9.39 28.77 23.53
N ASP A 199 -10.60 28.21 23.61
CA ASP A 199 -11.71 28.77 24.39
C ASP A 199 -11.76 28.29 25.86
N GLU A 200 -10.75 27.54 26.31
CA GLU A 200 -10.70 26.96 27.67
C GLU A 200 -9.54 27.53 28.49
N GLU A 201 -9.85 28.05 29.69
CA GLU A 201 -8.81 28.63 30.58
C GLU A 201 -7.90 27.55 31.21
N THR A 202 -8.38 26.31 31.27
CA THR A 202 -7.64 25.18 31.91
C THR A 202 -7.52 24.03 30.89
N PRO A 203 -6.38 23.30 30.92
CA PRO A 203 -6.22 22.13 30.07
C PRO A 203 -7.31 21.08 30.30
N LEU A 204 -7.80 20.50 29.23
CA LEU A 204 -8.77 19.40 29.25
C LEU A 204 -8.05 18.07 29.37
N GLN A 205 -8.65 17.13 30.10
CA GLN A 205 -8.23 15.73 30.13
C GLN A 205 -9.21 14.91 29.27
N ILE A 206 -8.74 14.41 28.12
CA ILE A 206 -9.57 13.66 27.17
C ILE A 206 -9.05 12.25 27.06
N THR A 207 -9.86 11.27 27.49
CA THR A 207 -9.51 9.86 27.33
C THR A 207 -9.87 9.38 25.95
N VAL A 208 -8.90 8.80 25.25
CA VAL A 208 -9.05 8.33 23.86
C VAL A 208 -8.53 6.90 23.75
N GLU A 209 -9.27 6.03 23.05
CA GLU A 209 -8.82 4.70 22.73
C GLU A 209 -7.88 4.74 21.52
N VAL A 210 -6.74 4.07 21.60
CA VAL A 210 -5.82 3.88 20.46
C VAL A 210 -6.20 2.59 19.75
N THR A 211 -6.60 2.70 18.50
CA THR A 211 -7.14 1.58 17.73
C THR A 211 -6.65 1.64 16.28
N ASP A 212 -6.96 0.63 15.47
CA ASP A 212 -6.79 0.73 14.04
C ASP A 212 -7.77 1.75 13.47
N VAL A 213 -7.25 2.75 12.77
CA VAL A 213 -8.00 3.83 12.12
C VAL A 213 -7.97 3.62 10.63
N GLU A 214 -9.12 3.39 10.02
CA GLU A 214 -9.24 3.28 8.58
C GLU A 214 -9.16 4.66 7.90
N LEU A 215 -8.42 4.72 6.81
CA LEU A 215 -8.37 5.88 5.94
C LEU A 215 -9.45 5.76 4.86
N PRO A 216 -10.20 6.84 4.58
CA PRO A 216 -11.19 6.79 3.51
C PRO A 216 -10.50 6.61 2.15
N ALA A 217 -10.80 5.51 1.46
CA ALA A 217 -10.36 5.22 0.11
C ALA A 217 -11.54 5.23 -0.89
N VAL A 218 -12.78 5.25 -0.39
CA VAL A 218 -13.99 5.23 -1.19
C VAL A 218 -14.92 6.37 -0.76
N PHE A 219 -15.38 7.14 -1.73
CA PHE A 219 -16.33 8.24 -1.55
C PHE A 219 -17.55 7.99 -2.43
N SER A 220 -18.75 8.32 -1.96
CA SER A 220 -19.97 8.06 -2.72
C SER A 220 -21.01 9.14 -2.55
N GLU A 221 -21.79 9.38 -3.61
CA GLU A 221 -22.94 10.26 -3.60
C GLU A 221 -23.96 9.85 -4.68
N MET A 222 -25.20 10.32 -4.55
CA MET A 222 -26.18 10.29 -5.64
C MET A 222 -25.98 11.53 -6.51
N LEU A 223 -25.73 11.35 -7.82
CA LEU A 223 -25.61 12.46 -8.77
C LEU A 223 -27.00 13.00 -9.17
N ASP A 224 -27.98 12.13 -9.19
CA ASP A 224 -29.42 12.41 -9.41
C ASP A 224 -30.26 11.32 -8.71
N ASP A 225 -31.56 11.31 -8.92
CA ASP A 225 -32.48 10.37 -8.25
C ASP A 225 -32.21 8.87 -8.60
N GLU A 226 -31.46 8.59 -9.65
CA GLU A 226 -31.18 7.21 -10.14
C GLU A 226 -29.71 6.86 -10.30
N THR A 227 -28.82 7.86 -10.34
CA THR A 227 -27.41 7.65 -10.66
C THR A 227 -26.55 7.75 -9.42
N GLY A 228 -26.00 6.62 -8.97
CA GLY A 228 -24.98 6.57 -7.93
C GLY A 228 -23.58 6.81 -8.51
N TYR A 229 -22.73 7.46 -7.72
CA TYR A 229 -21.34 7.72 -8.00
C TYR A 229 -20.49 7.15 -6.87
N ILE A 230 -19.45 6.39 -7.23
CA ILE A 230 -18.46 5.87 -6.28
C ILE A 230 -17.08 6.23 -6.83
N GLN A 231 -16.33 7.03 -6.08
CA GLN A 231 -14.91 7.27 -6.34
C GLN A 231 -14.08 6.33 -5.48
N ILE A 232 -13.16 5.60 -6.11
CA ILE A 232 -12.14 4.81 -5.42
C ILE A 232 -10.81 5.51 -5.67
N THR A 233 -10.20 6.07 -4.62
CA THR A 233 -8.94 6.82 -4.74
C THR A 233 -7.73 5.91 -4.74
N GLN A 234 -7.83 4.74 -4.09
CA GLN A 234 -6.79 3.71 -4.07
C GLN A 234 -7.40 2.36 -3.69
N PHE A 235 -6.85 1.26 -4.22
CA PHE A 235 -7.26 -0.10 -3.85
C PHE A 235 -6.48 -0.57 -2.62
N THR A 236 -6.82 0.00 -1.45
CA THR A 236 -6.25 -0.38 -0.14
C THR A 236 -6.94 -1.62 0.44
N GLY A 237 -6.40 -2.16 1.53
CA GLY A 237 -7.00 -3.31 2.23
C GLY A 237 -8.42 -3.06 2.74
N VAL A 238 -8.76 -1.80 3.08
CA VAL A 238 -10.10 -1.41 3.55
C VAL A 238 -11.07 -1.04 2.43
N ALA A 239 -10.57 -0.77 1.22
CA ALA A 239 -11.40 -0.30 0.10
C ALA A 239 -12.54 -1.26 -0.29
N PRO A 240 -12.40 -2.61 -0.26
CA PRO A 240 -13.50 -3.51 -0.57
C PRO A 240 -14.71 -3.37 0.35
N GLN A 241 -14.48 -3.24 1.66
CA GLN A 241 -15.59 -3.05 2.60
C GLN A 241 -16.23 -1.67 2.44
N GLN A 242 -15.42 -0.62 2.28
CA GLN A 242 -15.92 0.74 2.04
C GLN A 242 -16.73 0.81 0.74
N TYR A 243 -16.30 0.11 -0.32
CA TYR A 243 -17.09 0.01 -1.57
C TYR A 243 -18.44 -0.69 -1.34
N LYS A 244 -18.46 -1.81 -0.62
CA LYS A 244 -19.70 -2.54 -0.31
C LYS A 244 -20.67 -1.66 0.47
N ASP A 245 -20.20 -0.96 1.48
CA ASP A 245 -21.01 -0.08 2.30
C ASP A 245 -21.59 1.08 1.48
N ALA A 246 -20.75 1.72 0.65
CA ALA A 246 -21.16 2.77 -0.28
C ALA A 246 -22.21 2.28 -1.29
N PHE A 247 -21.98 1.11 -1.88
CA PHE A 247 -22.91 0.50 -2.83
C PHE A 247 -24.28 0.21 -2.21
N VAL A 248 -24.29 -0.35 -0.99
CA VAL A 248 -25.52 -0.65 -0.25
C VAL A 248 -26.27 0.64 0.09
N ASP A 249 -25.59 1.68 0.55
CA ASP A 249 -26.18 2.98 0.85
C ASP A 249 -26.82 3.62 -0.39
N LEU A 250 -26.10 3.64 -1.52
CA LEU A 250 -26.64 4.15 -2.79
C LEU A 250 -27.85 3.35 -3.29
N LYS A 251 -27.84 2.02 -3.12
CA LYS A 251 -29.00 1.18 -3.44
C LYS A 251 -30.21 1.53 -2.59
N GLN A 252 -30.03 1.79 -1.30
CA GLN A 252 -31.10 2.23 -0.40
C GLN A 252 -31.65 3.59 -0.79
N LYS A 253 -30.81 4.46 -1.37
CA LYS A 253 -31.19 5.77 -1.90
C LYS A 253 -31.84 5.71 -3.28
N GLY A 254 -31.99 4.53 -3.88
CA GLY A 254 -32.73 4.34 -5.14
C GLY A 254 -31.85 4.23 -6.39
N MET A 255 -30.55 4.01 -6.25
CA MET A 255 -29.61 3.86 -7.37
C MET A 255 -30.05 2.78 -8.37
N GLN A 256 -30.12 3.14 -9.64
CA GLN A 256 -30.43 2.29 -10.80
C GLN A 256 -29.27 2.24 -11.82
N LYS A 257 -28.31 3.16 -11.72
CA LYS A 257 -27.15 3.32 -12.60
C LYS A 257 -25.93 3.63 -11.74
N LEU A 258 -24.76 3.11 -12.09
CA LEU A 258 -23.53 3.32 -11.32
C LEU A 258 -22.46 3.97 -12.18
N VAL A 259 -21.80 4.98 -11.63
CA VAL A 259 -20.55 5.54 -12.12
C VAL A 259 -19.47 5.20 -11.10
N VAL A 260 -18.41 4.50 -11.54
CA VAL A 260 -17.20 4.27 -10.75
C VAL A 260 -16.11 5.17 -11.28
N ASP A 261 -15.53 5.99 -10.42
CA ASP A 261 -14.45 6.92 -10.80
C ASP A 261 -13.10 6.42 -10.28
N LEU A 262 -12.23 6.12 -11.24
CA LEU A 262 -10.84 5.69 -11.01
C LEU A 262 -9.82 6.71 -11.53
N ARG A 263 -10.25 7.93 -11.85
CA ARG A 263 -9.32 9.00 -12.22
C ARG A 263 -8.39 9.29 -11.06
N ASP A 264 -7.11 9.47 -11.37
CA ASP A 264 -6.04 9.71 -10.40
C ASP A 264 -5.80 8.57 -9.38
N ASN A 265 -6.39 7.39 -9.62
CA ASN A 265 -6.17 6.21 -8.80
C ASN A 265 -4.94 5.43 -9.32
N PRO A 266 -3.81 5.41 -8.60
CA PRO A 266 -2.57 4.75 -9.04
C PRO A 266 -2.64 3.21 -8.97
N GLY A 267 -3.76 2.66 -8.49
CA GLY A 267 -3.93 1.22 -8.25
C GLY A 267 -3.93 0.87 -6.76
N GLY A 268 -3.21 -0.16 -6.40
CA GLY A 268 -3.13 -0.71 -5.05
C GLY A 268 -3.10 -2.23 -5.05
N LEU A 269 -3.73 -2.85 -4.06
CA LEU A 269 -3.73 -4.29 -3.87
C LEU A 269 -4.52 -5.03 -4.95
N LEU A 270 -3.89 -6.06 -5.52
CA LEU A 270 -4.54 -7.00 -6.42
C LEU A 270 -5.74 -7.70 -5.76
N THR A 271 -5.58 -8.08 -4.50
CA THR A 271 -6.66 -8.71 -3.72
C THR A 271 -7.86 -7.79 -3.57
N SER A 272 -7.63 -6.50 -3.32
CA SER A 272 -8.67 -5.49 -3.14
C SER A 272 -9.49 -5.29 -4.43
N VAL A 273 -8.84 -5.08 -5.56
CA VAL A 273 -9.57 -4.90 -6.83
C VAL A 273 -10.31 -6.16 -7.23
N CYS A 274 -9.75 -7.36 -7.01
CA CYS A 274 -10.43 -8.61 -7.30
C CYS A 274 -11.65 -8.82 -6.39
N GLU A 275 -11.58 -8.43 -5.12
CA GLU A 275 -12.72 -8.52 -4.20
C GLU A 275 -13.86 -7.60 -4.63
N ILE A 276 -13.57 -6.35 -5.02
CA ILE A 276 -14.58 -5.43 -5.55
C ILE A 276 -15.18 -5.96 -6.86
N LEU A 277 -14.33 -6.47 -7.77
CA LEU A 277 -14.79 -7.01 -9.05
C LEU A 277 -15.67 -8.26 -8.91
N ARG A 278 -15.51 -9.06 -7.85
CA ARG A 278 -16.42 -10.19 -7.54
C ARG A 278 -17.84 -9.76 -7.20
N ASP A 279 -18.04 -8.50 -6.83
CA ASP A 279 -19.36 -7.91 -6.62
C ASP A 279 -19.94 -7.22 -7.87
N ILE A 280 -19.25 -7.37 -9.03
CA ILE A 280 -19.61 -6.67 -10.28
C ILE A 280 -19.69 -7.63 -11.46
N LEU A 281 -18.71 -8.56 -11.58
CA LEU A 281 -18.52 -9.38 -12.76
C LEU A 281 -19.42 -10.64 -12.77
N PRO A 282 -19.79 -11.15 -13.97
CA PRO A 282 -20.30 -12.52 -14.10
C PRO A 282 -19.23 -13.56 -13.78
N GLU A 283 -19.63 -14.84 -13.77
CA GLU A 283 -18.69 -15.95 -13.59
C GLU A 283 -17.59 -15.92 -14.66
N GLY A 284 -16.33 -16.01 -14.22
CA GLY A 284 -15.18 -16.11 -15.12
C GLY A 284 -13.87 -15.59 -14.51
N LEU A 285 -12.90 -15.40 -15.41
CA LEU A 285 -11.54 -14.91 -15.07
C LEU A 285 -11.56 -13.41 -14.85
N ILE A 286 -11.07 -12.95 -13.70
CA ILE A 286 -10.83 -11.51 -13.46
C ILE A 286 -9.49 -11.10 -14.07
N VAL A 287 -8.43 -11.77 -13.65
CA VAL A 287 -7.04 -11.50 -14.07
C VAL A 287 -6.21 -12.77 -13.83
N TYR A 288 -5.17 -12.95 -14.61
CA TYR A 288 -4.14 -13.90 -14.25
C TYR A 288 -2.80 -13.21 -14.19
N THR A 289 -1.91 -13.84 -13.41
CA THR A 289 -0.54 -13.39 -13.28
C THR A 289 0.38 -14.51 -13.82
N GLU A 290 1.54 -14.22 -14.45
CA GLU A 290 2.49 -15.20 -14.99
C GLU A 290 3.92 -14.84 -14.54
N ASP A 291 4.61 -15.75 -13.88
CA ASP A 291 5.99 -15.53 -13.43
C ASP A 291 7.00 -15.76 -14.57
N LYS A 292 8.29 -15.47 -14.30
CA LYS A 292 9.38 -15.65 -15.28
C LYS A 292 9.53 -17.08 -15.81
N ASP A 293 9.02 -18.07 -15.11
CA ASP A 293 9.09 -19.50 -15.42
C ASP A 293 7.83 -19.97 -16.19
N GLY A 294 6.87 -19.06 -16.44
CA GLY A 294 5.61 -19.32 -17.13
C GLY A 294 4.53 -19.95 -16.25
N ASN A 295 4.70 -19.93 -14.92
CA ASN A 295 3.65 -20.37 -14.02
C ASN A 295 2.58 -19.29 -13.94
N ARG A 296 1.30 -19.71 -14.03
CA ARG A 296 0.15 -18.82 -13.94
C ARG A 296 -0.63 -19.03 -12.66
N GLU A 297 -1.14 -17.92 -12.15
CA GLU A 297 -2.16 -17.89 -11.11
C GLU A 297 -3.33 -17.06 -11.57
N GLU A 298 -4.54 -17.53 -11.31
CA GLU A 298 -5.77 -16.95 -11.81
C GLU A 298 -6.63 -16.48 -10.64
N GLU A 299 -7.10 -15.24 -10.73
CA GLU A 299 -8.15 -14.71 -9.88
C GLU A 299 -9.47 -14.75 -10.64
N THR A 300 -10.50 -15.35 -10.04
CA THR A 300 -11.78 -15.61 -10.68
C THR A 300 -12.96 -15.04 -9.90
N CYS A 301 -14.07 -14.84 -10.60
CA CYS A 301 -15.38 -14.49 -10.07
C CYS A 301 -16.33 -15.67 -10.24
N ASP A 302 -17.19 -15.92 -9.24
CA ASP A 302 -18.23 -16.97 -9.30
C ASP A 302 -19.58 -16.45 -9.82
N GLY A 303 -19.69 -15.17 -10.14
CA GLY A 303 -20.86 -14.51 -10.72
C GLY A 303 -22.07 -14.36 -9.81
N LYS A 304 -21.95 -14.69 -8.51
CA LYS A 304 -23.12 -14.65 -7.60
C LYS A 304 -23.67 -13.23 -7.37
N ASN A 305 -22.78 -12.24 -7.45
CA ASN A 305 -23.11 -10.84 -7.20
C ASN A 305 -23.06 -9.99 -8.49
N GLU A 306 -23.21 -10.63 -9.65
CA GLU A 306 -23.16 -9.92 -10.94
C GLU A 306 -24.02 -8.64 -10.96
N LEU A 307 -23.43 -7.55 -11.42
CA LEU A 307 -24.08 -6.25 -11.49
C LEU A 307 -25.08 -6.19 -12.66
N HIS A 308 -26.36 -6.11 -12.37
CA HIS A 308 -27.41 -6.02 -13.39
C HIS A 308 -27.96 -4.58 -13.54
N MET A 309 -27.07 -3.60 -13.70
CA MET A 309 -27.44 -2.21 -13.98
C MET A 309 -26.41 -1.54 -14.89
N PRO A 310 -26.77 -0.42 -15.57
CA PRO A 310 -25.82 0.34 -16.37
C PRO A 310 -24.65 0.81 -15.53
N LEU A 311 -23.42 0.55 -16.04
CA LEU A 311 -22.14 0.91 -15.42
C LEU A 311 -21.32 1.78 -16.35
N ALA A 312 -20.77 2.87 -15.83
CA ALA A 312 -19.72 3.65 -16.46
C ALA A 312 -18.49 3.71 -15.52
N VAL A 313 -17.30 3.57 -16.08
CA VAL A 313 -16.03 3.68 -15.35
C VAL A 313 -15.24 4.85 -15.91
N LEU A 314 -14.91 5.82 -15.06
CA LEU A 314 -14.11 6.99 -15.42
C LEU A 314 -12.63 6.69 -15.18
N VAL A 315 -11.80 6.99 -16.17
CA VAL A 315 -10.35 6.76 -16.11
C VAL A 315 -9.58 7.93 -16.73
N ASN A 316 -8.33 8.11 -16.31
CA ASN A 316 -7.39 9.05 -16.93
C ASN A 316 -5.97 8.47 -16.97
N GLU A 317 -5.00 9.28 -17.40
CA GLU A 317 -3.59 8.90 -17.53
C GLU A 317 -2.91 8.52 -16.20
N SER A 318 -3.50 8.89 -15.07
CA SER A 318 -3.03 8.51 -13.73
C SER A 318 -3.70 7.23 -13.21
N SER A 319 -4.74 6.71 -13.90
CA SER A 319 -5.35 5.41 -13.57
C SER A 319 -4.37 4.29 -13.93
N ALA A 320 -3.86 3.55 -12.95
CA ALA A 320 -2.78 2.58 -13.16
C ALA A 320 -3.02 1.25 -12.43
N SER A 321 -2.31 0.17 -12.88
CA SER A 321 -2.23 -1.11 -12.18
C SER A 321 -3.62 -1.70 -11.85
N ALA A 322 -4.02 -1.81 -10.57
CA ALA A 322 -5.33 -2.32 -10.14
C ALA A 322 -6.51 -1.58 -10.79
N SER A 323 -6.38 -0.25 -11.04
CA SER A 323 -7.39 0.51 -11.79
C SER A 323 -7.53 0.03 -13.23
N GLU A 324 -6.43 -0.41 -13.83
CA GLU A 324 -6.43 -0.95 -15.20
C GLU A 324 -6.99 -2.38 -15.23
N ILE A 325 -6.80 -3.16 -14.16
CA ILE A 325 -7.47 -4.46 -14.00
C ILE A 325 -8.98 -4.24 -13.92
N PHE A 326 -9.43 -3.28 -13.12
CA PHE A 326 -10.85 -2.97 -12.98
C PHE A 326 -11.47 -2.55 -14.32
N ALA A 327 -10.88 -1.55 -14.96
CA ALA A 327 -11.37 -1.04 -16.25
C ALA A 327 -11.31 -2.10 -17.36
N GLY A 328 -10.22 -2.87 -17.42
CA GLY A 328 -10.04 -3.96 -18.37
C GLY A 328 -11.08 -5.06 -18.22
N ALA A 329 -11.33 -5.51 -16.99
CA ALA A 329 -12.34 -6.52 -16.70
C ALA A 329 -13.76 -6.05 -17.10
N VAL A 330 -14.15 -4.82 -16.72
CA VAL A 330 -15.46 -4.24 -17.11
C VAL A 330 -15.59 -4.15 -18.62
N GLN A 331 -14.51 -3.77 -19.33
CA GLN A 331 -14.49 -3.66 -20.78
C GLN A 331 -14.59 -5.04 -21.46
N ASP A 332 -13.81 -6.01 -21.01
CA ASP A 332 -13.72 -7.34 -21.61
C ASP A 332 -15.02 -8.14 -21.46
N TYR A 333 -15.66 -8.04 -20.31
CA TYR A 333 -16.99 -8.62 -20.10
C TYR A 333 -18.13 -7.83 -20.75
N GLY A 334 -17.87 -6.59 -21.20
CA GLY A 334 -18.86 -5.75 -21.85
C GLY A 334 -20.00 -5.29 -20.94
N ILE A 335 -19.81 -5.34 -19.63
CA ILE A 335 -20.84 -5.00 -18.63
C ILE A 335 -20.94 -3.50 -18.35
N GLY A 336 -19.99 -2.70 -18.85
CA GLY A 336 -19.98 -1.25 -18.66
C GLY A 336 -19.30 -0.50 -19.80
N LYS A 337 -19.21 0.82 -19.67
CA LYS A 337 -18.51 1.72 -20.57
C LYS A 337 -17.34 2.37 -19.88
N ILE A 338 -16.17 2.31 -20.49
CA ILE A 338 -14.99 3.05 -20.03
C ILE A 338 -15.02 4.43 -20.67
N VAL A 339 -14.91 5.47 -19.86
CA VAL A 339 -14.98 6.87 -20.27
C VAL A 339 -13.76 7.63 -19.75
N GLY A 340 -13.07 8.34 -20.62
CA GLY A 340 -11.91 9.14 -20.23
C GLY A 340 -10.78 9.08 -21.25
N THR A 341 -9.55 9.22 -20.77
CA THR A 341 -8.32 9.17 -21.56
C THR A 341 -7.64 7.81 -21.42
N THR A 342 -6.57 7.58 -22.18
CA THR A 342 -5.75 6.37 -22.08
C THR A 342 -5.13 6.30 -20.67
N THR A 343 -5.21 5.13 -20.06
CA THR A 343 -4.66 4.85 -18.73
C THR A 343 -3.12 4.75 -18.77
N TYR A 344 -2.49 4.66 -17.60
CA TYR A 344 -1.03 4.71 -17.43
C TYR A 344 -0.28 3.60 -18.21
N GLY A 345 -0.84 2.38 -18.29
CA GLY A 345 -0.22 1.25 -19.00
C GLY A 345 0.76 0.45 -18.11
N LYS A 346 0.54 0.39 -16.79
CA LYS A 346 1.34 -0.43 -15.88
C LYS A 346 0.88 -1.89 -15.95
N GLY A 347 1.53 -2.67 -16.80
CA GLY A 347 1.26 -4.11 -16.98
C GLY A 347 2.13 -5.02 -16.10
N VAL A 348 2.61 -4.57 -14.94
CA VAL A 348 3.44 -5.34 -14.01
C VAL A 348 2.87 -5.26 -12.60
N VAL A 349 3.01 -6.36 -11.83
CA VAL A 349 2.67 -6.44 -10.40
C VAL A 349 3.95 -6.54 -9.59
N GLN A 350 3.97 -5.93 -8.42
CA GLN A 350 5.07 -5.98 -7.47
C GLN A 350 4.66 -6.85 -6.29
N GLU A 351 5.62 -7.56 -5.74
CA GLU A 351 5.47 -8.32 -4.49
C GLU A 351 6.43 -7.74 -3.46
N LEU A 352 5.91 -7.38 -2.29
CA LEU A 352 6.74 -6.96 -1.17
C LEU A 352 7.24 -8.19 -0.41
N ARG A 353 8.55 -8.34 -0.30
CA ARG A 353 9.21 -9.44 0.42
C ARG A 353 9.97 -8.89 1.61
N GLN A 354 9.41 -9.09 2.81
CA GLN A 354 10.06 -8.71 4.04
C GLN A 354 11.32 -9.56 4.29
N LEU A 355 12.39 -8.90 4.71
CA LEU A 355 13.65 -9.51 5.12
C LEU A 355 13.67 -9.75 6.63
N ARG A 356 14.71 -10.44 7.12
CA ARG A 356 14.79 -10.87 8.53
C ARG A 356 14.94 -9.74 9.54
N ASP A 357 15.51 -8.64 9.10
CA ASP A 357 15.77 -7.42 9.89
C ASP A 357 14.59 -6.43 9.89
N GLY A 358 13.49 -6.79 9.21
CA GLY A 358 12.31 -5.95 9.08
C GLY A 358 12.30 -5.05 7.85
N SER A 359 13.41 -4.94 7.12
CA SER A 359 13.46 -4.29 5.81
C SER A 359 12.72 -5.10 4.75
N ALA A 360 12.57 -4.60 3.52
CA ALA A 360 11.87 -5.30 2.45
C ALA A 360 12.39 -4.95 1.04
N VAL A 361 12.03 -5.78 0.10
CA VAL A 361 12.25 -5.56 -1.33
C VAL A 361 10.94 -5.72 -2.08
#